data_c9461fdc475ebb5b78368b040e8f9b41
#
_entry.id   c9461fdc475ebb5b78368b040e8f9b41
#
_cell.length_a   1.000
_cell.length_b   1.000
_cell.length_c   1.000
_cell.angle_alpha   90.00
_cell.angle_beta   90.00
_cell.angle_gamma   90.00
#
_symmetry.space_group_name_H-M   'P 1'
#
loop_
_entity.id
_entity.type
_entity.pdbx_description
1 polymer ?
#
loop_
_entity_poly.entity_id
_entity_poly.type
_entity_poly.pdbx_seq_one_letter_code
_entity_poly.pdbx_strand_id
1 'polypeptide(L)'
;MHSTMVDTVAEIESFLDTSIAAIKGLVPIIWVQSKTSLVQFLVGGIGVLVSYWLLTISPSQDPSEPPLIKPRFPVIGHLFGLLNHQVNYFSELFMRNYLTIATLPIGNQKLYVIFDAPLQQAALKAKDMDAQSFMVDFVPRIFGVKQGTVDKLLGKDGVHPNIMGDMEQVFKSALSGDNLQKLANTTLATMADTLNDVGSDKGTKIPNMFLWLQSLLSRSTSKALWGEKHNPFKDHQVIDAQWDFESHLGPLVLGVLPSIIARRAYVARNKVQSALLSYFSARHYETDPSTSYFIRAHTRLLKKYDLPDDELAKNEVAITLVATTNVLSTLFWCIAEIWTRPDLLQQIRAEALRAVFGNSQKALSGEDMGARTITIPAIGLDAKCPLLASCFRESIRLASQIVTARRVLKDTILTDPVSGNSYLLKADTNVMMPAKVVHRNTAVWGADAEDFNPRRFMWEELGPKVERQRKAAFVPFGGGKHMCPGRHFAFTENLALMAALAIGFEIEGLDKSKLKMGDSKRGETAKPLPGMEGGEVVLKRRKEWEAVQWEFSC
;
A
#
# COMPACT_ATOMS: atom_id res chain seq x y z
N MET A 1 -22.03 -4.64 -0.59
CA MET A 1 -21.25 -4.37 -1.81
C MET A 1 -22.09 -4.23 -3.08
N HIS A 2 -23.17 -4.99 -3.25
CA HIS A 2 -24.11 -4.75 -4.35
C HIS A 2 -24.81 -3.39 -4.22
N SER A 3 -25.14 -2.93 -3.02
CA SER A 3 -25.83 -1.68 -2.74
C SER A 3 -24.98 -0.43 -3.06
N THR A 4 -23.75 -0.35 -2.57
CA THR A 4 -22.89 0.84 -2.81
C THR A 4 -22.38 0.96 -4.26
N MET A 5 -22.24 -0.16 -4.97
CA MET A 5 -21.89 -0.15 -6.39
C MET A 5 -23.11 0.19 -7.26
N VAL A 6 -24.28 -0.30 -6.86
CA VAL A 6 -25.57 0.07 -7.46
C VAL A 6 -25.86 1.55 -7.21
N ASP A 7 -25.59 2.05 -6.00
CA ASP A 7 -25.79 3.46 -5.64
C ASP A 7 -24.82 4.39 -6.41
N THR A 8 -23.56 4.01 -6.60
CA THR A 8 -22.59 4.81 -7.39
C THR A 8 -22.89 4.73 -8.90
N VAL A 9 -23.32 3.57 -9.40
CA VAL A 9 -23.76 3.44 -10.80
C VAL A 9 -25.07 4.17 -11.02
N ALA A 10 -26.01 4.09 -10.08
CA ALA A 10 -27.27 4.84 -10.11
C ALA A 10 -27.04 6.37 -10.01
N GLU A 11 -26.05 6.82 -9.21
CA GLU A 11 -25.66 8.24 -9.17
C GLU A 11 -25.01 8.71 -10.48
N ILE A 12 -24.16 7.89 -11.10
CA ILE A 12 -23.55 8.18 -12.40
C ILE A 12 -24.61 8.11 -13.51
N GLU A 13 -25.50 7.13 -13.48
CA GLU A 13 -26.63 7.05 -14.41
C GLU A 13 -27.59 8.22 -14.22
N SER A 14 -27.92 8.59 -12.97
CA SER A 14 -28.72 9.77 -12.65
C SER A 14 -28.04 11.07 -13.07
N PHE A 15 -26.73 11.20 -12.92
CA PHE A 15 -25.96 12.36 -13.39
C PHE A 15 -25.90 12.41 -14.93
N LEU A 16 -25.69 11.27 -15.59
CA LEU A 16 -25.70 11.14 -17.03
C LEU A 16 -27.12 11.39 -17.58
N ASP A 17 -28.16 10.86 -16.96
CA ASP A 17 -29.55 11.09 -17.34
C ASP A 17 -29.97 12.55 -17.10
N THR A 18 -29.52 13.15 -15.99
CA THR A 18 -29.77 14.58 -15.72
C THR A 18 -28.99 15.46 -16.71
N SER A 19 -27.77 15.10 -17.05
CA SER A 19 -26.97 15.80 -18.07
C SER A 19 -27.53 15.59 -19.48
N ILE A 20 -27.99 14.40 -19.81
CA ILE A 20 -28.67 14.08 -21.07
C ILE A 20 -30.04 14.75 -21.12
N ALA A 21 -30.79 14.83 -20.03
CA ALA A 21 -32.05 15.55 -19.94
C ALA A 21 -31.85 17.07 -20.07
N ALA A 22 -30.78 17.63 -19.46
CA ALA A 22 -30.38 19.01 -19.63
C ALA A 22 -29.97 19.32 -21.09
N ILE A 23 -29.20 18.41 -21.70
CA ILE A 23 -28.83 18.50 -23.13
C ILE A 23 -30.08 18.33 -24.02
N LYS A 24 -30.97 17.38 -23.72
CA LYS A 24 -32.25 17.20 -24.42
C LYS A 24 -33.19 18.37 -24.21
N GLY A 25 -33.14 19.08 -23.09
CA GLY A 25 -33.87 20.31 -22.83
C GLY A 25 -33.31 21.53 -23.57
N LEU A 26 -31.98 21.58 -23.76
CA LEU A 26 -31.31 22.66 -24.51
C LEU A 26 -31.42 22.48 -26.04
N VAL A 27 -31.48 21.26 -26.53
CA VAL A 27 -31.60 20.95 -27.94
C VAL A 27 -32.89 21.54 -28.57
N PRO A 28 -34.11 21.47 -27.96
CA PRO A 28 -35.29 22.11 -28.49
C PRO A 28 -35.21 23.65 -28.49
N ILE A 29 -34.56 24.24 -27.44
CA ILE A 29 -34.41 25.70 -27.35
C ILE A 29 -33.48 26.21 -28.46
N ILE A 30 -32.40 25.49 -28.75
CA ILE A 30 -31.50 25.80 -29.87
C ILE A 30 -32.19 25.54 -31.21
N TRP A 31 -33.02 24.51 -31.32
CA TRP A 31 -33.77 24.16 -32.53
C TRP A 31 -34.88 25.16 -32.85
N VAL A 32 -35.55 25.71 -31.86
CA VAL A 32 -36.66 26.68 -32.05
C VAL A 32 -36.13 28.08 -32.38
N GLN A 33 -34.90 28.44 -31.96
CA GLN A 33 -34.34 29.78 -32.23
C GLN A 33 -33.45 29.89 -33.47
N SER A 34 -32.99 28.76 -34.07
CA SER A 34 -32.13 28.82 -35.26
C SER A 34 -32.81 28.21 -36.49
N LYS A 35 -33.48 29.03 -37.27
CA LYS A 35 -33.90 28.70 -38.65
C LYS A 35 -32.74 28.69 -39.66
N THR A 36 -31.48 28.50 -39.22
CA THR A 36 -30.33 28.57 -40.11
C THR A 36 -29.61 27.23 -40.18
N SER A 37 -29.61 26.64 -41.38
CA SER A 37 -28.80 25.48 -41.77
C SER A 37 -27.30 25.57 -41.36
N LEU A 38 -26.80 26.77 -41.11
CA LEU A 38 -25.41 27.04 -40.73
C LEU A 38 -25.03 26.45 -39.36
N VAL A 39 -25.94 26.53 -38.36
CA VAL A 39 -25.66 25.97 -37.01
C VAL A 39 -25.66 24.44 -37.06
N GLN A 40 -26.55 23.86 -37.85
CA GLN A 40 -26.58 22.41 -38.05
C GLN A 40 -25.34 21.92 -38.78
N PHE A 41 -24.85 22.66 -39.78
CA PHE A 41 -23.59 22.39 -40.48
C PHE A 41 -22.39 22.55 -39.55
N LEU A 42 -22.36 23.55 -38.67
CA LEU A 42 -21.27 23.75 -37.70
C LEU A 42 -21.25 22.63 -36.62
N VAL A 43 -22.41 22.28 -36.07
CA VAL A 43 -22.51 21.19 -35.08
C VAL A 43 -22.19 19.85 -35.74
N GLY A 44 -22.65 19.58 -36.94
CA GLY A 44 -22.29 18.40 -37.72
C GLY A 44 -20.81 18.38 -38.08
N GLY A 45 -20.25 19.51 -38.52
CA GLY A 45 -18.83 19.66 -38.84
C GLY A 45 -17.92 19.48 -37.60
N ILE A 46 -18.30 20.04 -36.45
CA ILE A 46 -17.60 19.82 -35.19
C ILE A 46 -17.71 18.35 -34.77
N GLY A 47 -18.87 17.72 -34.90
CA GLY A 47 -19.07 16.30 -34.63
C GLY A 47 -18.18 15.40 -35.49
N VAL A 48 -18.08 15.71 -36.80
CA VAL A 48 -17.19 14.99 -37.74
C VAL A 48 -15.71 15.24 -37.40
N LEU A 49 -15.31 16.48 -37.08
CA LEU A 49 -13.93 16.81 -36.69
C LEU A 49 -13.55 16.16 -35.36
N VAL A 50 -14.44 16.16 -34.38
CA VAL A 50 -14.23 15.47 -33.10
C VAL A 50 -14.17 13.96 -33.34
N SER A 51 -15.04 13.39 -34.15
CA SER A 51 -15.01 11.96 -34.49
C SER A 51 -13.75 11.58 -35.26
N TYR A 52 -13.37 12.40 -36.25
CA TYR A 52 -12.11 12.22 -36.98
C TYR A 52 -10.90 12.35 -36.07
N TRP A 53 -10.86 13.40 -35.23
CA TRP A 53 -9.82 13.60 -34.22
C TRP A 53 -9.77 12.42 -33.23
N LEU A 54 -10.90 11.95 -32.73
CA LEU A 54 -11.01 10.80 -31.86
C LEU A 54 -10.57 9.48 -32.57
N LEU A 55 -10.84 9.30 -33.85
CA LEU A 55 -10.44 8.11 -34.62
C LEU A 55 -8.96 8.10 -35.02
N THR A 56 -8.34 9.27 -35.15
CA THR A 56 -6.92 9.42 -35.52
C THR A 56 -5.97 9.45 -34.33
N ILE A 57 -6.47 9.53 -33.10
CA ILE A 57 -5.66 9.51 -31.87
C ILE A 57 -5.33 8.05 -31.47
N SER A 58 -4.71 7.30 -32.33
CA SER A 58 -3.94 6.14 -31.85
C SER A 58 -2.49 6.58 -31.71
N PRO A 59 -1.87 6.43 -30.52
CA PRO A 59 -0.45 6.77 -30.37
C PRO A 59 0.35 5.96 -31.38
N SER A 60 1.23 6.63 -32.12
CA SER A 60 2.15 5.96 -33.03
C SER A 60 3.00 4.96 -32.25
N GLN A 61 3.12 3.75 -32.76
CA GLN A 61 3.96 2.70 -32.16
C GLN A 61 5.15 2.43 -33.07
N ASP A 62 6.35 2.49 -32.48
CA ASP A 62 7.56 2.03 -33.12
C ASP A 62 7.56 0.48 -33.12
N PRO A 63 7.94 -0.20 -34.22
CA PRO A 63 8.02 -1.67 -34.24
C PRO A 63 8.94 -2.28 -33.17
N SER A 64 9.89 -1.51 -32.65
CA SER A 64 10.81 -1.93 -31.57
C SER A 64 10.21 -1.79 -30.18
N GLU A 65 9.05 -1.14 -30.04
CA GLU A 65 8.36 -1.05 -28.74
C GLU A 65 7.72 -2.39 -28.36
N PRO A 66 7.38 -2.60 -27.06
CA PRO A 66 6.67 -3.79 -26.62
C PRO A 66 5.37 -4.04 -27.40
N PRO A 67 4.96 -5.32 -27.58
CA PRO A 67 3.74 -5.65 -28.32
C PRO A 67 2.52 -4.87 -27.83
N LEU A 68 1.72 -4.37 -28.77
CA LEU A 68 0.51 -3.61 -28.45
C LEU A 68 -0.65 -4.56 -28.18
N ILE A 69 -1.26 -4.42 -27.00
CA ILE A 69 -2.55 -5.03 -26.72
C ILE A 69 -3.65 -4.10 -27.24
N LYS A 70 -4.42 -4.60 -28.20
CA LYS A 70 -5.54 -3.82 -28.76
C LYS A 70 -6.63 -3.61 -27.71
N PRO A 71 -7.03 -2.35 -27.44
CA PRO A 71 -8.09 -2.09 -26.49
C PRO A 71 -9.46 -2.47 -27.06
N ARG A 72 -10.42 -2.76 -26.17
CA ARG A 72 -11.81 -3.01 -26.58
C ARG A 72 -12.48 -1.76 -27.17
N PHE A 73 -12.08 -0.57 -26.69
CA PHE A 73 -12.59 0.72 -27.14
C PHE A 73 -11.44 1.53 -27.76
N PRO A 74 -11.44 1.75 -29.08
CA PRO A 74 -10.28 2.34 -29.78
C PRO A 74 -9.87 3.73 -29.29
N VAL A 75 -10.83 4.57 -28.90
CA VAL A 75 -10.59 5.98 -28.54
C VAL A 75 -10.14 6.14 -27.09
N ILE A 76 -10.82 5.45 -26.19
CA ILE A 76 -10.56 5.54 -24.74
C ILE A 76 -9.39 4.63 -24.36
N GLY A 77 -9.10 3.66 -25.21
CA GLY A 77 -8.04 2.70 -24.97
C GLY A 77 -8.37 1.77 -23.79
N HIS A 78 -7.35 1.51 -23.00
CA HIS A 78 -7.47 0.66 -21.79
C HIS A 78 -7.98 1.43 -20.56
N LEU A 79 -8.24 2.74 -20.65
CA LEU A 79 -8.65 3.56 -19.51
C LEU A 79 -9.89 3.03 -18.83
N PHE A 80 -10.92 2.64 -19.60
CA PHE A 80 -12.16 2.07 -19.05
C PHE A 80 -11.92 0.77 -18.27
N GLY A 81 -11.06 -0.12 -18.80
CA GLY A 81 -10.66 -1.35 -18.09
C GLY A 81 -9.93 -1.05 -16.78
N LEU A 82 -9.02 -0.09 -16.81
CA LEU A 82 -8.28 0.35 -15.62
C LEU A 82 -9.18 0.99 -14.57
N LEU A 83 -10.18 1.79 -14.97
CA LEU A 83 -11.11 2.41 -14.03
C LEU A 83 -12.06 1.39 -13.40
N ASN A 84 -12.57 0.43 -14.17
CA ASN A 84 -13.54 -0.55 -13.68
C ASN A 84 -12.91 -1.72 -12.90
N HIS A 85 -11.82 -2.30 -13.46
CA HIS A 85 -11.19 -3.49 -12.89
C HIS A 85 -9.91 -3.17 -12.11
N GLN A 86 -9.46 -1.91 -12.17
CA GLN A 86 -8.32 -1.40 -11.41
C GLN A 86 -7.08 -2.32 -11.55
N VAL A 87 -6.48 -2.74 -10.46
CA VAL A 87 -5.27 -3.60 -10.47
C VAL A 87 -5.55 -4.98 -11.08
N ASN A 88 -6.78 -5.49 -10.97
CA ASN A 88 -7.15 -6.78 -11.55
C ASN A 88 -7.12 -6.77 -13.07
N TYR A 89 -7.28 -5.60 -13.69
CA TYR A 89 -7.18 -5.48 -15.14
C TYR A 89 -5.85 -5.97 -15.70
N PHE A 90 -4.75 -5.73 -15.00
CA PHE A 90 -3.44 -6.26 -15.39
C PHE A 90 -3.40 -7.79 -15.36
N SER A 91 -4.01 -8.42 -14.37
CA SER A 91 -4.11 -9.88 -14.30
C SER A 91 -4.96 -10.45 -15.44
N GLU A 92 -6.10 -9.80 -15.76
CA GLU A 92 -6.92 -10.18 -16.91
C GLU A 92 -6.17 -10.05 -18.23
N LEU A 93 -5.42 -8.97 -18.44
CA LEU A 93 -4.61 -8.78 -19.64
C LEU A 93 -3.51 -9.84 -19.76
N PHE A 94 -2.84 -10.16 -18.66
CA PHE A 94 -1.83 -11.22 -18.63
C PHE A 94 -2.43 -12.57 -18.99
N MET A 95 -3.54 -12.96 -18.35
CA MET A 95 -4.19 -14.25 -18.61
C MET A 95 -4.75 -14.41 -20.01
N ARG A 96 -5.04 -13.31 -20.71
CA ARG A 96 -5.52 -13.34 -22.10
C ARG A 96 -4.41 -13.36 -23.14
N ASN A 97 -3.25 -12.77 -22.83
CA ASN A 97 -2.22 -12.53 -23.85
C ASN A 97 -0.90 -13.27 -23.58
N TYR A 98 -0.62 -13.65 -22.32
CA TYR A 98 0.61 -14.32 -21.89
C TYR A 98 1.92 -13.64 -22.35
N LEU A 99 1.92 -12.29 -22.39
CA LEU A 99 3.08 -11.49 -22.76
C LEU A 99 3.96 -11.19 -21.55
N THR A 100 5.27 -11.08 -21.75
CA THR A 100 6.21 -10.63 -20.70
C THR A 100 6.13 -9.13 -20.45
N ILE A 101 5.87 -8.37 -21.52
CA ILE A 101 5.67 -6.92 -21.50
C ILE A 101 4.67 -6.53 -22.60
N ALA A 102 3.93 -5.47 -22.41
CA ALA A 102 2.98 -4.96 -23.39
C ALA A 102 2.88 -3.43 -23.39
N THR A 103 2.45 -2.89 -24.53
CA THR A 103 2.03 -1.50 -24.70
C THR A 103 0.51 -1.42 -24.62
N LEU A 104 0.00 -0.57 -23.75
CA LEU A 104 -1.42 -0.28 -23.57
C LEU A 104 -1.73 1.16 -24.01
N PRO A 105 -2.49 1.38 -25.09
CA PRO A 105 -3.01 2.70 -25.45
C PRO A 105 -3.99 3.21 -24.40
N ILE A 106 -3.84 4.48 -24.00
CA ILE A 106 -4.74 5.20 -23.07
C ILE A 106 -4.97 6.59 -23.64
N GLY A 107 -6.09 6.79 -24.32
CA GLY A 107 -6.33 8.02 -25.08
C GLY A 107 -5.20 8.24 -26.10
N ASN A 108 -4.60 9.44 -26.09
CA ASN A 108 -3.45 9.79 -26.92
C ASN A 108 -2.09 9.40 -26.33
N GLN A 109 -2.09 8.77 -25.15
CA GLN A 109 -0.89 8.31 -24.47
C GLN A 109 -0.77 6.79 -24.52
N LYS A 110 0.37 6.29 -24.10
CA LYS A 110 0.64 4.86 -23.94
C LYS A 110 1.21 4.57 -22.54
N LEU A 111 1.01 3.34 -22.13
CA LEU A 111 1.50 2.80 -20.87
C LEU A 111 2.20 1.47 -21.17
N TYR A 112 3.40 1.26 -20.68
CA TYR A 112 4.03 -0.06 -20.70
C TYR A 112 3.69 -0.83 -19.45
N VAL A 113 3.41 -2.12 -19.58
CA VAL A 113 3.15 -3.01 -18.44
C VAL A 113 4.06 -4.22 -18.54
N ILE A 114 4.84 -4.46 -17.48
CA ILE A 114 5.74 -5.62 -17.39
C ILE A 114 5.10 -6.67 -16.48
N PHE A 115 4.80 -7.82 -17.04
CA PHE A 115 4.13 -8.93 -16.35
C PHE A 115 5.10 -10.01 -15.85
N ASP A 116 6.35 -10.00 -16.32
CA ASP A 116 7.36 -11.00 -16.01
C ASP A 116 8.33 -10.54 -14.92
N ALA A 117 8.64 -11.41 -13.95
CA ALA A 117 9.47 -11.07 -12.81
C ALA A 117 10.93 -10.73 -13.15
N PRO A 118 11.66 -11.51 -13.96
CA PRO A 118 13.00 -11.17 -14.43
C PRO A 118 13.07 -9.81 -15.14
N LEU A 119 12.09 -9.52 -15.99
CA LEU A 119 12.05 -8.25 -16.72
C LEU A 119 11.67 -7.08 -15.79
N GLN A 120 10.80 -7.28 -14.80
CA GLN A 120 10.56 -6.30 -13.74
C GLN A 120 11.84 -5.98 -12.96
N GLN A 121 12.65 -6.99 -12.62
CA GLN A 121 13.93 -6.78 -11.95
C GLN A 121 14.92 -6.00 -12.81
N ALA A 122 14.94 -6.21 -14.12
CA ALA A 122 15.75 -5.44 -15.06
C ALA A 122 15.29 -3.96 -15.09
N ALA A 123 14.00 -3.72 -15.21
CA ALA A 123 13.41 -2.37 -15.20
C ALA A 123 13.67 -1.63 -13.88
N LEU A 124 13.56 -2.32 -12.73
CA LEU A 124 13.81 -1.74 -11.41
C LEU A 124 15.27 -1.31 -11.20
N LYS A 125 16.22 -1.91 -11.93
CA LYS A 125 17.65 -1.59 -11.90
C LYS A 125 18.05 -0.56 -12.96
N ALA A 126 17.18 -0.28 -13.92
CA ALA A 126 17.48 0.64 -15.02
C ALA A 126 17.67 2.07 -14.50
N LYS A 127 18.78 2.71 -14.92
CA LYS A 127 19.13 4.07 -14.48
C LYS A 127 18.24 5.16 -15.11
N ASP A 128 17.71 4.86 -16.30
CA ASP A 128 16.90 5.78 -17.10
C ASP A 128 15.40 5.64 -16.79
N MET A 129 15.06 5.01 -15.68
CA MET A 129 13.69 4.89 -15.16
C MET A 129 13.61 5.42 -13.72
N ASP A 130 12.68 6.36 -13.49
CA ASP A 130 12.56 7.05 -12.22
C ASP A 130 11.15 6.91 -11.60
N ALA A 131 11.10 6.65 -10.30
CA ALA A 131 9.86 6.68 -9.53
C ALA A 131 9.42 8.11 -9.19
N GLN A 132 10.36 9.05 -9.10
CA GLN A 132 10.13 10.40 -8.62
C GLN A 132 9.24 11.20 -9.57
N SER A 133 9.52 11.13 -10.88
CA SER A 133 8.74 11.83 -11.90
C SER A 133 7.27 11.42 -11.87
N PHE A 134 6.97 10.16 -11.56
CA PHE A 134 5.61 9.69 -11.39
C PHE A 134 4.95 10.27 -10.12
N MET A 135 5.69 10.38 -9.02
CA MET A 135 5.18 10.93 -7.76
C MET A 135 4.81 12.40 -7.86
N VAL A 136 5.51 13.17 -8.68
CA VAL A 136 5.27 14.62 -8.88
C VAL A 136 3.84 14.91 -9.33
N ASP A 137 3.28 14.07 -10.19
CA ASP A 137 1.94 14.27 -10.72
C ASP A 137 0.85 14.02 -9.66
N PHE A 138 1.14 13.19 -8.64
CA PHE A 138 0.16 12.74 -7.65
C PHE A 138 0.24 13.48 -6.32
N VAL A 139 1.44 13.85 -5.86
CA VAL A 139 1.63 14.51 -4.56
C VAL A 139 0.81 15.80 -4.42
N PRO A 140 0.81 16.74 -5.39
CA PRO A 140 -0.02 17.94 -5.31
C PRO A 140 -1.51 17.62 -5.23
N ARG A 141 -1.97 16.67 -6.01
CA ARG A 141 -3.39 16.31 -6.11
C ARG A 141 -3.89 15.61 -4.86
N ILE A 142 -3.15 14.62 -4.36
CA ILE A 142 -3.54 13.80 -3.20
C ILE A 142 -3.36 14.60 -1.90
N PHE A 143 -2.19 15.19 -1.69
CA PHE A 143 -1.85 15.84 -0.43
C PHE A 143 -2.06 17.36 -0.45
N GLY A 144 -2.37 17.97 -1.58
CA GLY A 144 -2.60 19.40 -1.68
C GLY A 144 -1.33 20.25 -1.51
N VAL A 145 -0.16 19.67 -1.72
CA VAL A 145 1.12 20.36 -1.77
C VAL A 145 1.14 21.31 -2.96
N LYS A 146 1.64 22.52 -2.80
CA LYS A 146 1.72 23.49 -3.90
C LYS A 146 2.73 23.04 -4.96
N GLN A 147 2.45 23.32 -6.23
CA GLN A 147 3.37 22.97 -7.32
C GLN A 147 4.76 23.61 -7.13
N GLY A 148 4.82 24.86 -6.70
CA GLY A 148 6.08 25.53 -6.40
C GLY A 148 6.91 24.84 -5.31
N THR A 149 6.25 24.19 -4.33
CA THR A 149 6.93 23.36 -3.32
C THR A 149 7.52 22.10 -3.96
N VAL A 150 6.77 21.46 -4.85
CA VAL A 150 7.25 20.27 -5.58
C VAL A 150 8.44 20.63 -6.49
N ASP A 151 8.34 21.75 -7.20
CA ASP A 151 9.41 22.23 -8.09
C ASP A 151 10.68 22.54 -7.28
N LYS A 152 10.53 23.13 -6.11
CA LYS A 152 11.63 23.37 -5.15
C LYS A 152 12.28 22.05 -4.72
N LEU A 153 11.48 21.07 -4.29
CA LEU A 153 11.98 19.76 -3.84
C LEU A 153 12.69 18.98 -4.95
N LEU A 154 12.34 19.21 -6.20
CA LEU A 154 12.96 18.54 -7.36
C LEU A 154 14.12 19.33 -7.98
N GLY A 155 14.46 20.48 -7.42
CA GLY A 155 15.51 21.34 -7.96
C GLY A 155 15.14 22.00 -9.30
N LYS A 156 13.84 22.19 -9.56
CA LYS A 156 13.32 22.84 -10.77
C LYS A 156 13.13 24.34 -10.61
N ASP A 157 13.27 24.85 -9.41
CA ASP A 157 13.15 26.29 -9.09
C ASP A 157 14.42 27.10 -9.42
N GLY A 158 15.50 26.44 -9.85
CA GLY A 158 16.78 27.07 -10.18
C GLY A 158 17.63 27.48 -8.98
N VAL A 159 17.16 27.22 -7.75
CA VAL A 159 17.82 27.60 -6.49
C VAL A 159 18.26 26.39 -5.69
N HIS A 160 17.36 25.40 -5.52
CA HIS A 160 17.60 24.24 -4.68
C HIS A 160 18.08 23.04 -5.51
N PRO A 161 18.93 22.17 -4.95
CA PRO A 161 19.24 20.88 -5.57
C PRO A 161 18.04 19.95 -5.46
N ASN A 162 18.04 18.84 -6.21
CA ASN A 162 17.02 17.80 -6.06
C ASN A 162 17.16 17.09 -4.70
N ILE A 163 16.14 17.19 -3.86
CA ILE A 163 16.12 16.67 -2.48
C ILE A 163 16.11 15.14 -2.39
N MET A 164 15.73 14.45 -3.45
CA MET A 164 15.34 13.04 -3.36
C MET A 164 16.48 12.12 -2.90
N GLY A 165 17.72 12.46 -3.24
CA GLY A 165 18.90 11.73 -2.73
C GLY A 165 19.06 11.90 -1.22
N ASP A 166 18.87 13.12 -0.72
CA ASP A 166 18.97 13.44 0.71
C ASP A 166 17.81 12.78 1.48
N MET A 167 16.60 12.77 0.92
CA MET A 167 15.45 12.04 1.51
C MET A 167 15.72 10.54 1.61
N GLU A 168 16.25 9.92 0.55
CA GLU A 168 16.60 8.49 0.57
C GLU A 168 17.63 8.20 1.67
N GLN A 169 18.62 9.08 1.85
CA GLN A 169 19.63 8.93 2.89
C GLN A 169 19.03 9.09 4.29
N VAL A 170 18.12 10.06 4.50
CA VAL A 170 17.39 10.22 5.77
C VAL A 170 16.57 8.97 6.07
N PHE A 171 15.80 8.46 5.12
CA PHE A 171 15.00 7.26 5.32
C PHE A 171 15.85 6.03 5.63
N LYS A 172 16.96 5.86 4.94
CA LYS A 172 17.92 4.78 5.17
C LYS A 172 18.52 4.84 6.59
N SER A 173 18.97 6.03 7.02
CA SER A 173 19.56 6.20 8.34
C SER A 173 18.52 6.09 9.47
N ALA A 174 17.29 6.54 9.25
CA ALA A 174 16.22 6.49 10.24
C ALA A 174 15.64 5.08 10.44
N LEU A 175 15.68 4.25 9.40
CA LEU A 175 15.10 2.92 9.39
C LEU A 175 16.17 1.80 9.35
N SER A 176 17.33 2.06 9.96
CA SER A 176 18.41 1.10 10.14
C SER A 176 19.13 1.29 11.47
N GLY A 177 19.88 0.27 11.93
CA GLY A 177 20.67 0.31 13.14
C GLY A 177 19.90 0.75 14.39
N ASP A 178 20.53 1.53 15.26
CA ASP A 178 19.95 1.99 16.53
C ASP A 178 18.67 2.81 16.38
N ASN A 179 18.51 3.56 15.27
CA ASN A 179 17.30 4.34 15.05
C ASN A 179 16.09 3.44 14.78
N LEU A 180 16.29 2.38 13.99
CA LEU A 180 15.26 1.36 13.77
C LEU A 180 14.91 0.65 15.08
N GLN A 181 15.91 0.27 15.89
CA GLN A 181 15.67 -0.39 17.18
C GLN A 181 14.87 0.49 18.14
N LYS A 182 15.22 1.79 18.24
CA LYS A 182 14.46 2.75 19.08
C LYS A 182 13.02 2.90 18.61
N LEU A 183 12.81 2.99 17.31
CA LEU A 183 11.47 3.10 16.73
C LEU A 183 10.66 1.82 17.02
N ALA A 184 11.26 0.63 16.80
CA ALA A 184 10.63 -0.65 17.05
C ALA A 184 10.34 -0.87 18.55
N ASN A 185 11.26 -0.53 19.44
CA ASN A 185 11.04 -0.63 20.89
C ASN A 185 9.83 0.21 21.34
N THR A 186 9.71 1.45 20.86
CA THR A 186 8.56 2.32 21.21
C THR A 186 7.24 1.78 20.68
N THR A 187 7.24 1.28 19.43
CA THR A 187 6.06 0.65 18.82
C THR A 187 5.64 -0.59 19.60
N LEU A 188 6.58 -1.48 19.86
CA LEU A 188 6.34 -2.75 20.53
C LEU A 188 5.97 -2.58 22.01
N ALA A 189 6.52 -1.59 22.71
CA ALA A 189 6.11 -1.27 24.08
C ALA A 189 4.62 -0.90 24.14
N THR A 190 4.12 -0.09 23.18
CA THR A 190 2.69 0.25 23.10
C THR A 190 1.82 -0.97 22.75
N MET A 191 2.34 -1.89 21.94
CA MET A 191 1.66 -3.16 21.66
C MET A 191 1.63 -4.06 22.90
N ALA A 192 2.74 -4.11 23.68
CA ALA A 192 2.81 -4.84 24.94
C ALA A 192 1.78 -4.34 25.94
N ASP A 193 1.65 -3.01 26.11
CA ASP A 193 0.61 -2.41 26.97
C ASP A 193 -0.78 -2.93 26.59
N THR A 194 -1.10 -2.96 25.29
CA THR A 194 -2.41 -3.46 24.80
C THR A 194 -2.60 -4.96 25.07
N LEU A 195 -1.55 -5.78 24.93
CA LEU A 195 -1.63 -7.21 25.26
C LEU A 195 -1.74 -7.44 26.79
N ASN A 196 -1.10 -6.61 27.59
CA ASN A 196 -1.15 -6.66 29.05
C ASN A 196 -2.52 -6.27 29.59
N ASP A 197 -3.27 -5.42 28.88
CA ASP A 197 -4.64 -5.01 29.22
C ASP A 197 -5.70 -6.08 28.90
N VAL A 198 -5.35 -7.17 28.19
CA VAL A 198 -6.27 -8.28 27.91
C VAL A 198 -6.61 -9.00 29.23
N GLY A 199 -7.91 -9.01 29.59
CA GLY A 199 -8.39 -9.62 30.83
C GLY A 199 -8.12 -11.12 30.92
N SER A 200 -7.79 -11.59 32.13
CA SER A 200 -7.44 -13.00 32.40
C SER A 200 -8.65 -13.93 32.31
N ASP A 201 -9.82 -13.55 32.86
CA ASP A 201 -10.92 -14.49 33.07
C ASP A 201 -11.83 -14.69 31.86
N LYS A 202 -12.31 -13.57 31.27
CA LYS A 202 -13.32 -13.60 30.18
C LYS A 202 -12.75 -13.24 28.82
N GLY A 203 -11.50 -12.79 28.79
CA GLY A 203 -10.90 -12.23 27.60
C GLY A 203 -11.51 -10.88 27.20
N THR A 204 -11.07 -10.36 26.07
CA THR A 204 -11.55 -9.08 25.49
C THR A 204 -12.36 -9.39 24.23
N LYS A 205 -13.63 -8.96 24.21
CA LYS A 205 -14.46 -9.03 23.01
C LYS A 205 -14.01 -8.01 21.99
N ILE A 206 -13.79 -8.45 20.78
CA ILE A 206 -13.36 -7.64 19.65
C ILE A 206 -14.40 -7.79 18.54
N PRO A 207 -15.29 -6.80 18.36
CA PRO A 207 -16.36 -6.87 17.36
C PRO A 207 -15.84 -7.00 15.92
N ASN A 208 -14.68 -6.40 15.64
CA ASN A 208 -14.03 -6.44 14.34
C ASN A 208 -12.51 -6.44 14.54
N MET A 209 -11.87 -7.57 14.23
CA MET A 209 -10.42 -7.73 14.43
C MET A 209 -9.59 -6.83 13.53
N PHE A 210 -10.05 -6.55 12.30
CA PHE A 210 -9.33 -5.64 11.40
C PHE A 210 -9.28 -4.22 11.97
N LEU A 211 -10.41 -3.71 12.49
CA LEU A 211 -10.47 -2.38 13.10
C LEU A 211 -9.71 -2.31 14.44
N TRP A 212 -9.68 -3.41 15.19
CA TRP A 212 -8.87 -3.49 16.41
C TRP A 212 -7.38 -3.38 16.09
N LEU A 213 -6.89 -4.15 15.11
CA LEU A 213 -5.50 -4.06 14.63
C LEU A 213 -5.20 -2.68 14.04
N GLN A 214 -6.16 -2.08 13.35
CA GLN A 214 -6.04 -0.72 12.82
C GLN A 214 -5.79 0.30 13.96
N SER A 215 -6.58 0.22 15.02
CA SER A 215 -6.40 1.07 16.21
C SER A 215 -5.06 0.82 16.89
N LEU A 216 -4.68 -0.45 17.07
CA LEU A 216 -3.40 -0.83 17.67
C LEU A 216 -2.21 -0.26 16.90
N LEU A 217 -2.15 -0.52 15.59
CA LEU A 217 -1.06 -0.04 14.72
C LEU A 217 -1.03 1.48 14.62
N SER A 218 -2.19 2.14 14.51
CA SER A 218 -2.24 3.61 14.44
C SER A 218 -1.66 4.25 15.70
N ARG A 219 -2.04 3.76 16.87
CA ARG A 219 -1.54 4.29 18.15
C ARG A 219 -0.06 4.00 18.36
N SER A 220 0.35 2.75 18.15
CA SER A 220 1.74 2.33 18.38
C SER A 220 2.72 3.01 17.43
N THR A 221 2.42 3.02 16.13
CA THR A 221 3.27 3.63 15.10
C THR A 221 3.29 5.16 15.22
N SER A 222 2.14 5.81 15.47
CA SER A 222 2.13 7.27 15.64
C SER A 222 2.87 7.72 16.90
N LYS A 223 2.74 6.99 18.02
CA LYS A 223 3.52 7.27 19.24
C LYS A 223 5.01 7.14 18.96
N ALA A 224 5.43 6.10 18.26
CA ALA A 224 6.83 5.89 17.92
C ALA A 224 7.40 6.96 16.96
N LEU A 225 6.60 7.45 16.02
CA LEU A 225 7.03 8.48 15.08
C LEU A 225 7.02 9.88 15.70
N TRP A 226 5.88 10.30 16.25
CA TRP A 226 5.59 11.69 16.62
C TRP A 226 5.86 12.00 18.09
N GLY A 227 6.22 11.00 18.89
CA GLY A 227 6.46 11.12 20.32
C GLY A 227 5.21 10.83 21.15
N GLU A 228 5.35 10.94 22.48
CA GLU A 228 4.28 10.59 23.41
C GLU A 228 3.42 11.78 23.81
N LYS A 229 4.07 12.91 24.11
CA LYS A 229 3.40 14.06 24.72
C LYS A 229 2.57 14.87 23.73
N HIS A 230 3.14 15.16 22.59
CA HIS A 230 2.59 16.10 21.60
C HIS A 230 2.18 15.42 20.28
N ASN A 231 2.01 14.10 20.28
CA ASN A 231 1.61 13.32 19.11
C ASN A 231 0.28 13.85 18.52
N PRO A 232 0.27 14.31 17.25
CA PRO A 232 -0.96 14.80 16.60
C PRO A 232 -2.05 13.73 16.49
N PHE A 233 -1.67 12.44 16.46
CA PHE A 233 -2.56 11.29 16.37
C PHE A 233 -2.96 10.71 17.74
N LYS A 234 -2.70 11.41 18.83
CA LYS A 234 -3.23 11.07 20.15
C LYS A 234 -4.74 11.29 20.22
N ASP A 235 -5.25 12.24 19.45
CA ASP A 235 -6.67 12.44 19.24
C ASP A 235 -7.24 11.38 18.28
N HIS A 236 -8.16 10.56 18.77
CA HIS A 236 -8.85 9.53 17.97
C HIS A 236 -9.50 10.11 16.72
N GLN A 237 -10.03 11.33 16.79
CA GLN A 237 -10.63 11.97 15.63
C GLN A 237 -9.64 12.28 14.50
N VAL A 238 -8.35 12.44 14.80
CA VAL A 238 -7.29 12.61 13.80
C VAL A 238 -6.95 11.25 13.17
N ILE A 239 -6.91 10.18 13.98
CA ILE A 239 -6.77 8.81 13.47
C ILE A 239 -7.92 8.44 12.54
N ASP A 240 -9.16 8.69 12.97
CA ASP A 240 -10.36 8.43 12.15
C ASP A 240 -10.33 9.22 10.84
N ALA A 241 -9.93 10.50 10.90
CA ALA A 241 -9.76 11.32 9.71
C ALA A 241 -8.67 10.77 8.77
N GLN A 242 -7.56 10.26 9.31
CA GLN A 242 -6.51 9.64 8.48
C GLN A 242 -7.05 8.41 7.72
N TRP A 243 -7.79 7.53 8.38
CA TRP A 243 -8.37 6.36 7.76
C TRP A 243 -9.52 6.69 6.80
N ASP A 244 -10.30 7.73 7.11
CA ASP A 244 -11.32 8.24 6.20
C ASP A 244 -10.70 8.86 4.94
N PHE A 245 -9.62 9.63 5.11
CA PHE A 245 -8.81 10.12 3.99
C PHE A 245 -8.27 8.96 3.15
N GLU A 246 -7.64 7.97 3.78
CA GLU A 246 -7.08 6.80 3.11
C GLU A 246 -8.15 6.05 2.30
N SER A 247 -9.32 5.83 2.87
CA SER A 247 -10.40 5.06 2.22
C SER A 247 -11.01 5.79 1.01
N HIS A 248 -10.97 7.13 0.98
CA HIS A 248 -11.66 7.96 -0.01
C HIS A 248 -10.72 8.80 -0.89
N LEU A 249 -9.39 8.61 -0.82
CA LEU A 249 -8.45 9.47 -1.57
C LEU A 249 -8.48 9.28 -3.11
N GLY A 250 -9.07 8.19 -3.61
CA GLY A 250 -9.07 7.87 -5.05
C GLY A 250 -9.50 9.04 -5.96
N PRO A 251 -10.65 9.67 -5.73
CA PRO A 251 -11.11 10.80 -6.56
C PRO A 251 -10.17 12.02 -6.52
N LEU A 252 -9.33 12.20 -5.47
CA LEU A 252 -8.36 13.30 -5.42
C LEU A 252 -7.31 13.23 -6.53
N VAL A 253 -7.00 12.01 -7.02
CA VAL A 253 -6.05 11.79 -8.11
C VAL A 253 -6.45 12.54 -9.39
N LEU A 254 -7.76 12.75 -9.60
CA LEU A 254 -8.27 13.49 -10.76
C LEU A 254 -7.85 14.98 -10.73
N GLY A 255 -7.61 15.54 -9.54
CA GLY A 255 -7.18 16.93 -9.36
C GLY A 255 -8.22 17.99 -9.73
N VAL A 256 -9.47 17.60 -10.02
CA VAL A 256 -10.54 18.49 -10.45
C VAL A 256 -11.48 18.77 -9.28
N LEU A 257 -11.68 20.04 -8.93
CA LEU A 257 -12.61 20.50 -7.87
C LEU A 257 -12.65 19.58 -6.64
N PRO A 258 -11.49 19.31 -5.97
CA PRO A 258 -11.39 18.27 -4.95
C PRO A 258 -12.33 18.48 -3.76
N SER A 259 -12.66 19.72 -3.44
CA SER A 259 -13.62 20.06 -2.38
C SER A 259 -15.07 19.64 -2.69
N ILE A 260 -15.39 19.37 -3.96
CA ILE A 260 -16.72 18.94 -4.42
C ILE A 260 -16.68 17.43 -4.74
N ILE A 261 -15.82 17.03 -5.70
CA ILE A 261 -15.77 15.66 -6.24
C ILE A 261 -15.22 14.66 -5.19
N ALA A 262 -14.25 15.07 -4.38
CA ALA A 262 -13.63 14.26 -3.36
C ALA A 262 -13.86 14.83 -1.95
N ARG A 263 -15.03 15.41 -1.68
CA ARG A 263 -15.34 16.18 -0.48
C ARG A 263 -14.94 15.47 0.81
N ARG A 264 -15.26 14.18 0.92
CA ARG A 264 -14.98 13.39 2.12
C ARG A 264 -13.47 13.27 2.37
N ALA A 265 -12.71 12.84 1.38
CA ALA A 265 -11.26 12.79 1.47
C ALA A 265 -10.62 14.17 1.69
N TYR A 266 -11.16 15.20 1.03
CA TYR A 266 -10.68 16.57 1.18
C TYR A 266 -10.83 17.09 2.62
N VAL A 267 -12.00 16.90 3.25
CA VAL A 267 -12.25 17.31 4.64
C VAL A 267 -11.39 16.51 5.61
N ALA A 268 -11.32 15.19 5.42
CA ALA A 268 -10.53 14.29 6.26
C ALA A 268 -9.04 14.64 6.20
N ARG A 269 -8.49 14.84 4.99
CA ARG A 269 -7.11 15.30 4.79
C ARG A 269 -6.82 16.60 5.51
N ASN A 270 -7.69 17.60 5.35
CA ASN A 270 -7.48 18.91 5.97
C ASN A 270 -7.48 18.83 7.50
N LYS A 271 -8.27 17.92 8.10
CA LYS A 271 -8.24 17.70 9.55
C LYS A 271 -6.89 17.17 10.02
N VAL A 272 -6.32 16.18 9.33
CA VAL A 272 -4.98 15.64 9.63
C VAL A 272 -3.92 16.73 9.43
N GLN A 273 -4.00 17.50 8.34
CA GLN A 273 -3.08 18.60 8.07
C GLN A 273 -3.12 19.67 9.14
N SER A 274 -4.31 20.01 9.67
CA SER A 274 -4.44 21.01 10.75
C SER A 274 -3.77 20.54 12.03
N ALA A 275 -3.90 19.27 12.40
CA ALA A 275 -3.23 18.70 13.56
C ALA A 275 -1.70 18.71 13.40
N LEU A 276 -1.21 18.33 12.22
CA LEU A 276 0.22 18.38 11.89
C LEU A 276 0.76 19.82 11.83
N LEU A 277 -0.01 20.78 11.30
CA LEU A 277 0.36 22.19 11.30
C LEU A 277 0.57 22.72 12.72
N SER A 278 -0.35 22.40 13.64
CA SER A 278 -0.21 22.78 15.05
C SER A 278 1.07 22.20 15.67
N TYR A 279 1.39 20.93 15.35
CA TYR A 279 2.60 20.26 15.81
C TYR A 279 3.89 20.95 15.31
N PHE A 280 3.95 21.32 14.02
CA PHE A 280 5.11 21.97 13.43
C PHE A 280 5.27 23.42 13.88
N SER A 281 4.17 24.18 13.93
CA SER A 281 4.20 25.59 14.38
C SER A 281 4.64 25.73 15.84
N ALA A 282 4.30 24.74 16.69
CA ALA A 282 4.79 24.67 18.07
C ALA A 282 6.22 24.08 18.19
N ARG A 283 6.84 23.66 17.08
CA ARG A 283 8.18 23.05 17.01
C ARG A 283 8.32 21.81 17.91
N HIS A 284 7.26 21.03 18.09
CA HIS A 284 7.30 19.85 18.94
C HIS A 284 8.31 18.80 18.47
N TYR A 285 8.60 18.73 17.17
CA TYR A 285 9.64 17.87 16.60
C TYR A 285 11.06 18.17 17.14
N GLU A 286 11.31 19.39 17.69
CA GLU A 286 12.58 19.73 18.33
C GLU A 286 12.53 19.62 19.85
N THR A 287 11.41 20.02 20.43
CA THR A 287 11.27 20.20 21.89
C THR A 287 10.83 18.92 22.61
N ASP A 288 10.14 18.01 21.94
CA ASP A 288 9.73 16.72 22.52
C ASP A 288 10.84 15.67 22.35
N PRO A 289 11.53 15.25 23.44
CA PRO A 289 12.61 14.26 23.34
C PRO A 289 12.14 12.90 22.86
N SER A 290 10.84 12.57 22.95
CA SER A 290 10.27 11.29 22.52
C SER A 290 9.98 11.24 21.00
N THR A 291 10.02 12.37 20.29
CA THR A 291 9.90 12.37 18.82
C THR A 291 11.02 11.55 18.18
N SER A 292 10.69 10.70 17.21
CA SER A 292 11.66 9.85 16.54
C SER A 292 12.75 10.62 15.80
N TYR A 293 13.90 9.97 15.62
CA TYR A 293 14.94 10.48 14.73
C TYR A 293 14.41 10.68 13.31
N PHE A 294 13.52 9.80 12.85
CA PHE A 294 12.90 9.88 11.52
C PHE A 294 12.23 11.24 11.30
N ILE A 295 11.26 11.59 12.16
CA ILE A 295 10.50 12.84 12.04
C ILE A 295 11.43 14.06 12.19
N ARG A 296 12.37 14.04 13.12
CA ARG A 296 13.32 15.14 13.32
C ARG A 296 14.22 15.36 12.12
N ALA A 297 14.84 14.31 11.60
CA ALA A 297 15.76 14.39 10.48
C ALA A 297 15.05 14.80 9.19
N HIS A 298 13.87 14.22 8.94
CA HIS A 298 13.07 14.55 7.77
C HIS A 298 12.56 15.99 7.81
N THR A 299 12.03 16.44 8.95
CA THR A 299 11.59 17.84 9.13
C THR A 299 12.76 18.82 8.95
N ARG A 300 13.93 18.55 9.55
CA ARG A 300 15.11 19.39 9.38
C ARG A 300 15.58 19.46 7.93
N LEU A 301 15.52 18.35 7.21
CA LEU A 301 15.83 18.33 5.78
C LEU A 301 14.86 19.23 5.01
N LEU A 302 13.54 19.07 5.20
CA LEU A 302 12.55 19.89 4.51
C LEU A 302 12.67 21.39 4.86
N LYS A 303 13.00 21.71 6.13
CA LYS A 303 13.29 23.09 6.56
C LYS A 303 14.53 23.68 5.91
N LYS A 304 15.57 22.88 5.62
CA LYS A 304 16.74 23.30 4.85
C LYS A 304 16.39 23.72 3.41
N TYR A 305 15.26 23.21 2.90
CA TYR A 305 14.68 23.59 1.61
C TYR A 305 13.61 24.68 1.74
N ASP A 306 13.60 25.43 2.83
CA ASP A 306 12.68 26.54 3.12
C ASP A 306 11.20 26.20 2.98
N LEU A 307 10.80 24.98 3.38
CA LEU A 307 9.39 24.64 3.42
C LEU A 307 8.72 25.31 4.63
N PRO A 308 7.64 26.08 4.41
CA PRO A 308 6.83 26.61 5.50
C PRO A 308 6.04 25.50 6.21
N ASP A 309 5.58 25.76 7.44
CA ASP A 309 4.94 24.75 8.28
C ASP A 309 3.67 24.16 7.65
N ASP A 310 2.91 24.95 6.87
CA ASP A 310 1.73 24.47 6.16
C ASP A 310 2.07 23.45 5.06
N GLU A 311 3.18 23.66 4.33
CA GLU A 311 3.64 22.72 3.31
C GLU A 311 4.29 21.48 3.94
N LEU A 312 4.98 21.62 5.09
CA LEU A 312 5.43 20.49 5.89
C LEU A 312 4.24 19.63 6.32
N ALA A 313 3.22 20.24 6.91
CA ALA A 313 2.03 19.52 7.37
C ALA A 313 1.34 18.75 6.24
N LYS A 314 1.28 19.33 5.02
CA LYS A 314 0.71 18.65 3.86
C LYS A 314 1.55 17.45 3.41
N ASN A 315 2.86 17.61 3.38
CA ASN A 315 3.78 16.55 2.97
C ASN A 315 3.78 15.39 3.96
N GLU A 316 3.76 15.69 5.26
CA GLU A 316 3.90 14.70 6.33
C GLU A 316 2.64 13.83 6.56
N VAL A 317 1.48 14.19 6.00
CA VAL A 317 0.31 13.29 5.96
C VAL A 317 0.67 11.92 5.38
N ALA A 318 1.57 11.91 4.39
CA ALA A 318 2.00 10.67 3.74
C ALA A 318 2.72 9.71 4.69
N ILE A 319 3.54 10.20 5.63
CA ILE A 319 4.41 9.37 6.46
C ILE A 319 3.60 8.39 7.33
N THR A 320 2.63 8.89 8.09
CA THR A 320 1.82 8.03 8.97
C THR A 320 0.93 7.09 8.14
N LEU A 321 0.41 7.58 7.01
CA LEU A 321 -0.41 6.79 6.10
C LEU A 321 0.36 5.57 5.55
N VAL A 322 1.54 5.79 4.98
CA VAL A 322 2.32 4.69 4.36
C VAL A 322 2.90 3.74 5.40
N ALA A 323 3.15 4.22 6.64
CA ALA A 323 3.67 3.40 7.71
C ALA A 323 2.66 2.38 8.25
N THR A 324 1.35 2.60 8.07
CA THR A 324 0.30 1.77 8.68
C THR A 324 -0.55 0.97 7.69
N THR A 325 -0.84 1.52 6.51
CA THR A 325 -1.84 0.96 5.59
C THR A 325 -1.53 -0.47 5.12
N ASN A 326 -0.33 -0.71 4.58
CA ASN A 326 0.04 -2.02 4.03
C ASN A 326 0.33 -3.04 5.13
N VAL A 327 0.90 -2.60 6.23
CA VAL A 327 1.24 -3.42 7.40
C VAL A 327 -0.02 -3.99 8.04
N LEU A 328 -1.04 -3.16 8.26
CA LEU A 328 -2.33 -3.58 8.83
C LEU A 328 -2.94 -4.76 8.06
N SER A 329 -3.08 -4.61 6.75
CA SER A 329 -3.70 -5.65 5.92
C SER A 329 -2.88 -6.95 5.94
N THR A 330 -1.55 -6.85 5.88
CA THR A 330 -0.67 -8.02 5.93
C THR A 330 -0.77 -8.76 7.27
N LEU A 331 -0.72 -8.01 8.38
CA LEU A 331 -0.83 -8.57 9.72
C LEU A 331 -2.17 -9.27 9.92
N PHE A 332 -3.27 -8.61 9.52
CA PHE A 332 -4.61 -9.19 9.59
C PHE A 332 -4.69 -10.53 8.85
N TRP A 333 -4.24 -10.59 7.60
CA TRP A 333 -4.29 -11.81 6.82
C TRP A 333 -3.40 -12.91 7.40
N CYS A 334 -2.23 -12.57 7.93
CA CYS A 334 -1.34 -13.55 8.54
C CYS A 334 -1.96 -14.15 9.81
N ILE A 335 -2.56 -13.32 10.67
CA ILE A 335 -3.30 -13.80 11.84
C ILE A 335 -4.48 -14.68 11.40
N ALA A 336 -5.27 -14.22 10.45
CA ALA A 336 -6.43 -14.96 9.95
C ALA A 336 -6.05 -16.34 9.40
N GLU A 337 -4.96 -16.42 8.62
CA GLU A 337 -4.48 -17.68 8.03
C GLU A 337 -3.91 -18.65 9.08
N ILE A 338 -3.27 -18.14 10.13
CA ILE A 338 -2.69 -18.98 11.19
C ILE A 338 -3.77 -19.45 12.16
N TRP A 339 -4.60 -18.55 12.70
CA TRP A 339 -5.58 -18.91 13.74
C TRP A 339 -6.76 -19.74 13.23
N THR A 340 -7.01 -19.75 11.94
CA THR A 340 -8.00 -20.66 11.33
C THR A 340 -7.44 -22.06 11.01
N ARG A 341 -6.16 -22.34 11.38
CA ARG A 341 -5.47 -23.63 11.16
C ARG A 341 -4.82 -24.10 12.46
N PRO A 342 -5.52 -24.85 13.31
CA PRO A 342 -5.02 -25.25 14.66
C PRO A 342 -3.65 -25.93 14.63
N ASP A 343 -3.43 -26.85 13.68
CA ASP A 343 -2.16 -27.58 13.57
C ASP A 343 -0.99 -26.64 13.21
N LEU A 344 -1.23 -25.66 12.34
CA LEU A 344 -0.24 -24.65 12.00
C LEU A 344 0.05 -23.75 13.19
N LEU A 345 -0.98 -23.31 13.91
CA LEU A 345 -0.83 -22.49 15.11
C LEU A 345 0.00 -23.22 16.19
N GLN A 346 -0.21 -24.52 16.39
CA GLN A 346 0.60 -25.30 17.32
C GLN A 346 2.07 -25.37 16.91
N GLN A 347 2.37 -25.55 15.62
CA GLN A 347 3.75 -25.54 15.11
C GLN A 347 4.42 -24.17 15.33
N ILE A 348 3.71 -23.08 15.05
CA ILE A 348 4.20 -21.71 15.27
C ILE A 348 4.40 -21.43 16.77
N ARG A 349 3.49 -21.89 17.63
CA ARG A 349 3.66 -21.80 19.09
C ARG A 349 4.94 -22.48 19.57
N ALA A 350 5.17 -23.71 19.13
CA ALA A 350 6.37 -24.46 19.48
C ALA A 350 7.64 -23.78 18.97
N GLU A 351 7.60 -23.18 17.77
CA GLU A 351 8.72 -22.42 17.21
C GLU A 351 8.99 -21.15 18.03
N ALA A 352 7.94 -20.35 18.31
CA ALA A 352 8.06 -19.11 19.10
C ALA A 352 8.51 -19.37 20.53
N LEU A 353 8.01 -20.42 21.20
CA LEU A 353 8.46 -20.82 22.52
C LEU A 353 9.95 -21.17 22.52
N ARG A 354 10.42 -21.92 21.53
CA ARG A 354 11.87 -22.23 21.39
C ARG A 354 12.69 -20.97 21.14
N ALA A 355 12.19 -20.02 20.36
CA ALA A 355 12.89 -18.77 20.07
C ALA A 355 13.07 -17.90 21.33
N VAL A 356 12.10 -17.94 22.25
CA VAL A 356 12.11 -17.16 23.51
C VAL A 356 12.86 -17.87 24.63
N PHE A 357 12.61 -19.17 24.81
CA PHE A 357 13.08 -19.93 26.00
C PHE A 357 14.17 -20.95 25.69
N GLY A 358 14.59 -21.09 24.44
CA GLY A 358 15.49 -22.17 24.03
C GLY A 358 14.85 -23.55 24.20
N ASN A 359 15.62 -24.51 24.67
CA ASN A 359 15.18 -25.89 24.88
C ASN A 359 14.70 -26.18 26.32
N SER A 360 14.30 -25.15 27.08
CA SER A 360 13.79 -25.34 28.45
C SER A 360 12.47 -26.10 28.44
N GLN A 361 12.47 -27.37 28.86
CA GLN A 361 11.27 -28.21 28.89
C GLN A 361 10.15 -27.62 29.76
N LYS A 362 10.46 -27.02 30.90
CA LYS A 362 9.47 -26.37 31.78
C LYS A 362 8.77 -25.18 31.11
N ALA A 363 9.52 -24.39 30.32
CA ALA A 363 8.96 -23.28 29.59
C ALA A 363 8.14 -23.75 28.37
N LEU A 364 8.54 -24.85 27.74
CA LEU A 364 7.83 -25.44 26.62
C LEU A 364 6.51 -26.12 27.02
N SER A 365 6.43 -26.68 28.25
CA SER A 365 5.20 -27.27 28.81
C SER A 365 4.22 -26.23 29.37
N GLY A 366 4.66 -24.99 29.56
CA GLY A 366 3.86 -23.94 30.23
C GLY A 366 3.72 -24.14 31.73
N GLU A 367 4.42 -25.11 32.31
CA GLU A 367 4.35 -25.38 33.75
C GLU A 367 4.97 -24.21 34.55
N ASP A 368 4.18 -23.69 35.49
CA ASP A 368 4.59 -22.66 36.45
C ASP A 368 5.02 -21.32 35.83
N MET A 369 4.23 -20.80 34.85
CA MET A 369 4.52 -19.48 34.26
C MET A 369 4.16 -18.29 35.16
N GLY A 370 3.34 -18.45 36.19
CA GLY A 370 3.08 -17.49 37.27
C GLY A 370 3.09 -16.00 36.83
N ALA A 371 3.14 -15.10 37.80
CA ALA A 371 3.30 -13.66 37.54
C ALA A 371 4.75 -13.33 37.13
N ARG A 372 5.07 -13.50 35.85
CA ARG A 372 6.40 -13.25 35.27
C ARG A 372 6.32 -12.26 34.12
N THR A 373 7.37 -11.51 33.95
CA THR A 373 7.60 -10.73 32.72
C THR A 373 8.31 -11.60 31.71
N ILE A 374 7.74 -11.69 30.50
CA ILE A 374 8.32 -12.42 29.37
C ILE A 374 8.71 -11.42 28.30
N THR A 375 9.99 -11.40 27.99
CA THR A 375 10.56 -10.53 26.96
C THR A 375 10.71 -11.31 25.66
N ILE A 376 10.03 -10.86 24.60
CA ILE A 376 10.15 -11.38 23.24
C ILE A 376 11.32 -10.67 22.54
N PRO A 377 12.36 -11.38 22.09
CA PRO A 377 13.46 -10.78 21.32
C PRO A 377 12.97 -10.49 19.88
N ALA A 378 12.65 -9.23 19.58
CA ALA A 378 12.06 -8.86 18.29
C ALA A 378 13.05 -8.97 17.11
N ILE A 379 14.34 -8.72 17.37
CA ILE A 379 15.39 -8.81 16.34
C ILE A 379 15.80 -10.28 16.14
N GLY A 380 15.88 -10.68 14.87
CA GLY A 380 16.30 -12.03 14.48
C GLY A 380 15.21 -13.09 14.62
N LEU A 381 13.96 -12.70 14.89
CA LEU A 381 12.83 -13.63 14.91
C LEU A 381 12.61 -14.31 13.56
N ASP A 382 12.89 -13.66 12.47
CA ASP A 382 12.76 -14.22 11.12
C ASP A 382 13.68 -15.44 10.89
N ALA A 383 14.85 -15.47 11.55
CA ALA A 383 15.77 -16.60 11.54
C ALA A 383 15.40 -17.65 12.59
N LYS A 384 14.92 -17.24 13.78
CA LYS A 384 14.56 -18.14 14.88
C LYS A 384 13.18 -18.79 14.71
N CYS A 385 12.27 -18.12 13.95
CA CYS A 385 10.92 -18.55 13.67
C CYS A 385 10.69 -18.61 12.14
N PRO A 386 11.38 -19.51 11.41
CA PRO A 386 11.32 -19.57 9.95
C PRO A 386 9.93 -19.91 9.42
N LEU A 387 9.13 -20.73 10.12
CA LEU A 387 7.76 -21.05 9.73
C LEU A 387 6.84 -19.82 9.88
N LEU A 388 6.92 -19.10 11.00
CA LEU A 388 6.20 -17.86 11.22
C LEU A 388 6.58 -16.81 10.17
N ALA A 389 7.88 -16.65 9.90
CA ALA A 389 8.39 -15.76 8.88
C ALA A 389 7.94 -16.15 7.47
N SER A 390 7.83 -17.46 7.19
CA SER A 390 7.29 -17.98 5.93
C SER A 390 5.80 -17.65 5.80
N CYS A 391 5.00 -17.85 6.85
CA CYS A 391 3.58 -17.48 6.87
C CYS A 391 3.39 -15.97 6.62
N PHE A 392 4.21 -15.14 7.24
CA PHE A 392 4.14 -13.68 7.05
C PHE A 392 4.48 -13.28 5.60
N ARG A 393 5.54 -13.84 5.01
CA ARG A 393 5.88 -13.62 3.59
C ARG A 393 4.78 -14.11 2.66
N GLU A 394 4.17 -15.26 2.95
CA GLU A 394 3.07 -15.80 2.14
C GLU A 394 1.83 -14.92 2.21
N SER A 395 1.50 -14.39 3.39
CA SER A 395 0.42 -13.42 3.55
C SER A 395 0.69 -12.14 2.76
N ILE A 396 1.93 -11.63 2.78
CA ILE A 396 2.34 -10.49 1.95
C ILE A 396 2.15 -10.84 0.46
N ARG A 397 2.60 -12.00 0.00
CA ARG A 397 2.51 -12.42 -1.40
C ARG A 397 1.05 -12.46 -1.87
N LEU A 398 0.19 -13.06 -1.08
CA LEU A 398 -1.23 -13.21 -1.41
C LEU A 398 -2.01 -11.91 -1.34
N ALA A 399 -1.72 -11.07 -0.36
CA ALA A 399 -2.45 -9.82 -0.14
C ALA A 399 -1.90 -8.64 -0.96
N SER A 400 -0.63 -8.68 -1.41
CA SER A 400 -0.03 -7.57 -2.14
C SER A 400 -0.62 -7.41 -3.53
N GLN A 401 -1.26 -6.29 -3.76
CA GLN A 401 -1.78 -5.85 -5.06
C GLN A 401 -1.04 -4.59 -5.54
N ILE A 402 0.16 -4.35 -5.01
CA ILE A 402 0.98 -3.18 -5.29
C ILE A 402 1.33 -3.13 -6.78
N VAL A 403 1.25 -1.94 -7.36
CA VAL A 403 1.74 -1.65 -8.69
C VAL A 403 2.93 -0.70 -8.56
N THR A 404 4.11 -1.21 -8.84
CA THR A 404 5.31 -0.38 -8.89
C THR A 404 5.31 0.39 -10.21
N ALA A 405 5.47 1.72 -10.13
CA ALA A 405 5.48 2.58 -11.30
C ALA A 405 6.86 3.22 -11.51
N ARG A 406 7.23 3.41 -12.76
CA ARG A 406 8.40 4.19 -13.18
C ARG A 406 8.03 5.03 -14.39
N ARG A 407 8.72 6.17 -14.56
CA ARG A 407 8.69 6.96 -15.80
C ARG A 407 10.01 6.78 -16.53
N VAL A 408 9.95 6.57 -17.83
CA VAL A 408 11.11 6.52 -18.70
C VAL A 408 11.62 7.96 -18.90
N LEU A 409 12.86 8.22 -18.53
CA LEU A 409 13.44 9.59 -18.58
C LEU A 409 13.95 9.96 -19.98
N LYS A 410 14.40 8.98 -20.75
CA LYS A 410 14.85 9.09 -22.14
C LYS A 410 14.60 7.79 -22.85
N ASP A 411 14.56 7.79 -24.17
CA ASP A 411 14.43 6.56 -24.98
C ASP A 411 15.45 5.53 -24.50
N THR A 412 14.96 4.36 -24.06
CA THR A 412 15.77 3.34 -23.37
C THR A 412 15.45 1.95 -23.90
N ILE A 413 16.49 1.16 -24.13
CA ILE A 413 16.33 -0.24 -24.48
C ILE A 413 16.29 -1.07 -23.19
N LEU A 414 15.21 -1.82 -23.03
CA LEU A 414 15.06 -2.80 -21.95
C LEU A 414 15.17 -4.20 -22.53
N THR A 415 16.20 -4.93 -22.10
CA THR A 415 16.45 -6.32 -22.57
C THR A 415 15.94 -7.32 -21.53
N ASP A 416 15.16 -8.28 -21.97
CA ASP A 416 14.70 -9.40 -21.16
C ASP A 416 15.90 -10.34 -20.87
N PRO A 417 16.27 -10.52 -19.60
CA PRO A 417 17.44 -11.33 -19.25
C PRO A 417 17.26 -12.82 -19.48
N VAL A 418 16.04 -13.29 -19.78
CA VAL A 418 15.72 -14.70 -20.00
C VAL A 418 15.64 -15.00 -21.49
N SER A 419 14.87 -14.25 -22.25
CA SER A 419 14.67 -14.47 -23.68
C SER A 419 15.71 -13.77 -24.56
N GLY A 420 16.39 -12.74 -24.05
CA GLY A 420 17.29 -11.87 -24.83
C GLY A 420 16.56 -10.83 -25.70
N ASN A 421 15.24 -10.84 -25.73
CA ASN A 421 14.45 -9.86 -26.48
C ASN A 421 14.66 -8.46 -25.93
N SER A 422 14.80 -7.48 -26.81
CA SER A 422 14.99 -6.08 -26.47
C SER A 422 13.82 -5.24 -26.93
N TYR A 423 13.39 -4.33 -26.07
CA TYR A 423 12.25 -3.46 -26.28
C TYR A 423 12.64 -2.00 -26.11
N LEU A 424 12.26 -1.17 -27.08
CA LEU A 424 12.43 0.27 -26.98
C LEU A 424 11.30 0.85 -26.10
N LEU A 425 11.66 1.49 -25.00
CA LEU A 425 10.75 2.24 -24.15
C LEU A 425 10.95 3.74 -24.42
N LYS A 426 9.91 4.42 -24.85
CA LYS A 426 9.94 5.84 -25.19
C LYS A 426 9.99 6.74 -23.95
N ALA A 427 10.72 7.85 -24.06
CA ALA A 427 10.76 8.90 -23.04
C ALA A 427 9.34 9.37 -22.64
N ASP A 428 9.20 9.88 -21.42
CA ASP A 428 7.96 10.38 -20.83
C ASP A 428 6.79 9.38 -20.77
N THR A 429 7.08 8.09 -21.01
CA THR A 429 6.09 7.01 -20.89
C THR A 429 6.19 6.33 -19.52
N ASN A 430 5.04 6.03 -18.93
CA ASN A 430 4.99 5.31 -17.67
C ASN A 430 5.12 3.79 -17.89
N VAL A 431 5.83 3.14 -16.97
CA VAL A 431 5.98 1.68 -16.89
C VAL A 431 5.35 1.20 -15.59
N MET A 432 4.40 0.28 -15.69
CA MET A 432 3.72 -0.34 -14.54
C MET A 432 4.17 -1.77 -14.37
N MET A 433 4.42 -2.17 -13.14
CA MET A 433 4.90 -3.49 -12.72
C MET A 433 3.95 -4.03 -11.64
N PRO A 434 2.87 -4.72 -12.02
CA PRO A 434 1.87 -5.22 -11.07
C PRO A 434 2.40 -6.44 -10.32
N ALA A 435 2.58 -6.32 -8.99
CA ALA A 435 3.05 -7.40 -8.14
C ALA A 435 2.07 -8.58 -8.12
N LYS A 436 0.75 -8.33 -8.13
CA LYS A 436 -0.28 -9.38 -8.14
C LYS A 436 -0.06 -10.39 -9.28
N VAL A 437 0.32 -9.94 -10.46
CA VAL A 437 0.55 -10.83 -11.63
C VAL A 437 1.73 -11.76 -11.35
N VAL A 438 2.87 -11.23 -10.92
CA VAL A 438 4.07 -12.05 -10.66
C VAL A 438 3.91 -12.90 -9.40
N HIS A 439 3.17 -12.43 -8.39
CA HIS A 439 2.89 -13.17 -7.16
C HIS A 439 1.91 -14.34 -7.35
N ARG A 440 1.15 -14.35 -8.44
CA ARG A 440 0.14 -15.40 -8.76
C ARG A 440 0.56 -16.26 -9.95
N ASN A 441 1.76 -16.05 -10.48
CA ASN A 441 2.26 -16.82 -11.63
C ASN A 441 2.56 -18.27 -11.23
N THR A 442 1.76 -19.22 -11.74
CA THR A 442 1.87 -20.65 -11.42
C THR A 442 3.21 -21.24 -11.86
N ALA A 443 3.86 -20.69 -12.89
CA ALA A 443 5.19 -21.14 -13.33
C ALA A 443 6.28 -20.89 -12.27
N VAL A 444 6.08 -19.90 -11.38
CA VAL A 444 7.01 -19.56 -10.29
C VAL A 444 6.57 -20.19 -8.98
N TRP A 445 5.27 -20.09 -8.66
CA TRP A 445 4.75 -20.38 -7.33
C TRP A 445 4.11 -21.77 -7.22
N GLY A 446 3.91 -22.49 -8.33
CA GLY A 446 3.26 -23.80 -8.37
C GLY A 446 1.76 -23.71 -8.65
N ALA A 447 1.13 -24.88 -8.82
CA ALA A 447 -0.30 -24.98 -9.13
C ALA A 447 -1.18 -24.36 -8.02
N ASP A 448 -0.68 -24.35 -6.78
CA ASP A 448 -1.31 -23.77 -5.57
C ASP A 448 -0.95 -22.28 -5.38
N ALA A 449 -0.62 -21.54 -6.46
CA ALA A 449 -0.21 -20.14 -6.38
C ALA A 449 -1.28 -19.20 -5.79
N GLU A 450 -2.56 -19.58 -5.86
CA GLU A 450 -3.69 -18.84 -5.29
C GLU A 450 -3.97 -19.19 -3.83
N ASP A 451 -3.40 -20.31 -3.34
CA ASP A 451 -3.66 -20.81 -2.00
C ASP A 451 -2.56 -20.39 -1.01
N PHE A 452 -2.94 -20.25 0.26
CA PHE A 452 -2.00 -20.02 1.34
C PHE A 452 -1.23 -21.30 1.67
N ASN A 453 0.07 -21.28 1.42
CA ASN A 453 0.98 -22.37 1.75
C ASN A 453 2.01 -21.90 2.79
N PRO A 454 1.89 -22.33 4.06
CA PRO A 454 2.74 -21.83 5.15
C PRO A 454 4.24 -22.12 4.95
N ARG A 455 4.59 -23.10 4.12
CA ARG A 455 5.97 -23.52 3.88
C ARG A 455 6.56 -22.95 2.58
N ARG A 456 5.84 -22.10 1.88
CA ARG A 456 6.27 -21.58 0.56
C ARG A 456 7.60 -20.82 0.60
N PHE A 457 7.92 -20.19 1.73
CA PHE A 457 9.14 -19.43 1.95
C PHE A 457 10.10 -20.09 2.97
N MET A 458 9.97 -21.40 3.17
CA MET A 458 10.98 -22.19 3.89
C MET A 458 12.16 -22.43 2.95
N TRP A 459 13.05 -21.44 2.89
CA TRP A 459 14.15 -21.40 1.92
C TRP A 459 15.05 -22.64 1.96
N GLU A 460 15.28 -23.17 3.14
CA GLU A 460 16.11 -24.37 3.35
C GLU A 460 15.50 -25.66 2.76
N GLU A 461 14.19 -25.66 2.51
CA GLU A 461 13.48 -26.80 1.91
C GLU A 461 13.42 -26.71 0.38
N LEU A 462 13.85 -25.59 -0.20
CA LEU A 462 13.78 -25.33 -1.63
C LEU A 462 15.12 -25.61 -2.31
N GLY A 463 15.04 -26.13 -3.54
CA GLY A 463 16.24 -26.20 -4.37
C GLY A 463 16.68 -24.79 -4.83
N PRO A 464 18.01 -24.58 -5.08
CA PRO A 464 18.57 -23.25 -5.36
C PRO A 464 17.95 -22.53 -6.57
N LYS A 465 17.47 -23.26 -7.57
CA LYS A 465 16.78 -22.69 -8.74
C LYS A 465 15.44 -22.10 -8.36
N VAL A 466 14.63 -22.85 -7.61
CA VAL A 466 13.29 -22.43 -7.18
C VAL A 466 13.40 -21.24 -6.23
N GLU A 467 14.32 -21.30 -5.28
CA GLU A 467 14.61 -20.21 -4.35
C GLU A 467 14.94 -18.91 -5.09
N ARG A 468 15.86 -18.97 -6.07
CA ARG A 468 16.24 -17.80 -6.86
C ARG A 468 15.05 -17.22 -7.64
N GLN A 469 14.24 -18.09 -8.27
CA GLN A 469 13.06 -17.66 -9.00
C GLN A 469 12.03 -16.98 -8.08
N ARG A 470 11.73 -17.57 -6.93
CA ARG A 470 10.78 -17.01 -5.96
C ARG A 470 11.28 -15.72 -5.33
N LYS A 471 12.58 -15.62 -4.98
CA LYS A 471 13.19 -14.38 -4.51
C LYS A 471 13.10 -13.25 -5.55
N ALA A 472 13.30 -13.55 -6.82
CA ALA A 472 13.16 -12.56 -7.91
C ALA A 472 11.70 -12.12 -8.12
N ALA A 473 10.74 -13.02 -7.94
CA ALA A 473 9.32 -12.75 -8.11
C ALA A 473 8.63 -12.16 -6.88
N PHE A 474 9.29 -12.18 -5.72
CA PHE A 474 8.74 -11.60 -4.48
C PHE A 474 9.06 -10.11 -4.41
N VAL A 475 8.15 -9.29 -4.95
CA VAL A 475 8.33 -7.84 -5.14
C VAL A 475 7.34 -6.94 -4.35
N PRO A 476 6.91 -7.32 -3.14
CA PRO A 476 5.88 -6.55 -2.42
C PRO A 476 6.40 -5.22 -1.90
N PHE A 477 7.71 -5.03 -1.85
CA PHE A 477 8.39 -3.83 -1.37
C PHE A 477 8.98 -2.99 -2.51
N GLY A 478 8.55 -3.24 -3.76
CA GLY A 478 9.20 -2.67 -4.94
C GLY A 478 10.60 -3.23 -5.14
N GLY A 479 11.53 -2.42 -5.67
CA GLY A 479 12.90 -2.90 -5.93
C GLY A 479 13.85 -1.79 -6.42
N GLY A 480 15.11 -2.20 -6.61
CA GLY A 480 16.16 -1.27 -7.00
C GLY A 480 16.46 -0.22 -5.92
N LYS A 481 16.87 0.97 -6.34
CA LYS A 481 17.19 2.08 -5.42
C LYS A 481 15.99 2.60 -4.61
N HIS A 482 14.77 2.35 -5.07
CA HIS A 482 13.53 2.78 -4.42
C HIS A 482 12.79 1.65 -3.70
N MET A 483 13.52 0.64 -3.24
CA MET A 483 12.94 -0.41 -2.38
C MET A 483 12.44 0.18 -1.06
N CYS A 484 11.30 -0.30 -0.56
CA CYS A 484 10.69 0.18 0.68
C CYS A 484 11.71 0.19 1.84
N PRO A 485 12.01 1.36 2.42
CA PRO A 485 12.96 1.46 3.53
C PRO A 485 12.40 0.86 4.82
N GLY A 486 11.07 0.86 5.00
CA GLY A 486 10.37 0.36 6.19
C GLY A 486 10.22 -1.16 6.27
N ARG A 487 10.69 -1.93 5.28
CA ARG A 487 10.49 -3.39 5.25
C ARG A 487 11.01 -4.12 6.50
N HIS A 488 12.17 -3.71 7.01
CA HIS A 488 12.76 -4.33 8.21
C HIS A 488 11.95 -3.98 9.46
N PHE A 489 11.50 -2.74 9.57
CA PHE A 489 10.61 -2.31 10.65
C PHE A 489 9.32 -3.13 10.65
N ALA A 490 8.66 -3.25 9.50
CA ALA A 490 7.44 -4.04 9.35
C ALA A 490 7.64 -5.53 9.74
N PHE A 491 8.75 -6.15 9.36
CA PHE A 491 9.06 -7.53 9.78
C PHE A 491 9.27 -7.61 11.29
N THR A 492 10.08 -6.73 11.87
CA THR A 492 10.40 -6.75 13.31
C THR A 492 9.15 -6.63 14.17
N GLU A 493 8.30 -5.63 13.92
CA GLU A 493 7.10 -5.38 14.74
C GLU A 493 6.06 -6.49 14.59
N ASN A 494 5.81 -6.96 13.36
CA ASN A 494 4.75 -7.94 13.13
C ASN A 494 5.14 -9.34 13.61
N LEU A 495 6.36 -9.80 13.36
CA LEU A 495 6.80 -11.11 13.85
C LEU A 495 6.83 -11.15 15.38
N ALA A 496 7.27 -10.07 16.03
CA ALA A 496 7.29 -9.98 17.48
C ALA A 496 5.88 -10.03 18.08
N LEU A 497 4.95 -9.22 17.56
CA LEU A 497 3.54 -9.24 17.99
C LEU A 497 2.91 -10.61 17.77
N MET A 498 3.13 -11.22 16.61
CA MET A 498 2.57 -12.54 16.29
C MET A 498 3.15 -13.64 17.15
N ALA A 499 4.44 -13.59 17.49
CA ALA A 499 5.06 -14.53 18.42
C ALA A 499 4.42 -14.42 19.82
N ALA A 500 4.24 -13.21 20.35
CA ALA A 500 3.55 -12.98 21.63
C ALA A 500 2.10 -13.49 21.61
N LEU A 501 1.34 -13.17 20.54
CA LEU A 501 -0.02 -13.67 20.36
C LEU A 501 -0.06 -15.20 20.29
N ALA A 502 0.82 -15.84 19.54
CA ALA A 502 0.86 -17.28 19.40
C ALA A 502 1.20 -17.98 20.73
N ILE A 503 2.14 -17.44 21.50
CA ILE A 503 2.55 -18.00 22.79
C ILE A 503 1.45 -17.85 23.84
N GLY A 504 0.93 -16.63 24.02
CA GLY A 504 0.15 -16.25 25.19
C GLY A 504 -1.35 -16.16 25.00
N PHE A 505 -1.86 -16.24 23.76
CA PHE A 505 -3.26 -15.93 23.50
C PHE A 505 -3.97 -16.93 22.61
N GLU A 506 -5.30 -16.99 22.78
CA GLU A 506 -6.24 -17.60 21.88
C GLU A 506 -7.12 -16.51 21.24
N ILE A 507 -7.47 -16.68 19.96
CA ILE A 507 -8.44 -15.86 19.24
C ILE A 507 -9.61 -16.77 18.92
N GLU A 508 -10.64 -16.72 19.76
CA GLU A 508 -11.84 -17.53 19.59
C GLU A 508 -12.88 -16.82 18.71
N GLY A 509 -13.64 -17.58 17.93
CA GLY A 509 -14.74 -17.06 17.10
C GLY A 509 -14.33 -16.60 15.70
N LEU A 510 -13.03 -16.63 15.36
CA LEU A 510 -12.59 -16.31 14.01
C LEU A 510 -13.08 -17.33 13.01
N ASP A 511 -13.95 -16.90 12.09
CA ASP A 511 -14.66 -17.76 11.16
C ASP A 511 -14.11 -17.60 9.74
N LYS A 512 -13.45 -18.65 9.24
CA LYS A 512 -12.88 -18.69 7.89
C LYS A 512 -13.92 -18.44 6.79
N SER A 513 -15.16 -18.85 6.96
CA SER A 513 -16.23 -18.64 5.98
C SER A 513 -16.63 -17.16 5.84
N LYS A 514 -16.33 -16.35 6.86
CA LYS A 514 -16.54 -14.90 6.90
C LYS A 514 -15.29 -14.11 6.57
N LEU A 515 -14.26 -14.75 6.05
CA LEU A 515 -13.04 -14.09 5.59
C LEU A 515 -13.04 -14.00 4.07
N LYS A 516 -13.00 -12.79 3.53
CA LYS A 516 -12.86 -12.59 2.08
C LYS A 516 -11.97 -11.40 1.78
N MET A 517 -10.94 -11.66 1.00
CA MET A 517 -10.03 -10.63 0.53
C MET A 517 -10.72 -9.74 -0.51
N GLY A 518 -10.61 -8.44 -0.34
CA GLY A 518 -11.07 -7.46 -1.32
C GLY A 518 -10.04 -7.21 -2.41
N ASP A 519 -10.47 -6.51 -3.45
CA ASP A 519 -9.56 -5.99 -4.45
C ASP A 519 -9.10 -4.58 -4.07
N SER A 520 -7.81 -4.32 -4.23
CA SER A 520 -7.27 -2.99 -4.03
C SER A 520 -7.67 -2.08 -5.20
N LYS A 521 -8.18 -0.90 -4.87
CA LYS A 521 -8.54 0.12 -5.86
C LYS A 521 -7.34 0.93 -6.35
N ARG A 522 -6.22 0.89 -5.63
CA ARG A 522 -5.09 1.82 -5.83
C ARG A 522 -3.73 1.12 -5.93
N GLY A 523 -3.71 -0.22 -5.93
CA GLY A 523 -2.46 -0.98 -5.95
C GLY A 523 -1.75 -0.97 -4.60
N GLU A 524 -2.49 -1.17 -3.53
CA GLU A 524 -2.03 -1.38 -2.15
C GLU A 524 -2.25 -2.84 -1.71
N THR A 525 -1.93 -3.16 -0.47
CA THR A 525 -2.23 -4.48 0.10
C THR A 525 -3.75 -4.62 0.31
N ALA A 526 -4.29 -5.75 -0.12
CA ALA A 526 -5.72 -6.02 -0.10
C ALA A 526 -6.28 -6.09 1.31
N LYS A 527 -7.32 -5.31 1.59
CA LYS A 527 -8.10 -5.33 2.83
C LYS A 527 -9.17 -6.42 2.77
N PRO A 528 -9.71 -6.88 3.91
CA PRO A 528 -10.93 -7.68 3.89
C PRO A 528 -12.09 -6.88 3.31
N LEU A 529 -13.04 -7.57 2.68
CA LEU A 529 -14.29 -6.94 2.26
C LEU A 529 -15.11 -6.58 3.51
N PRO A 530 -15.81 -5.43 3.49
CA PRO A 530 -16.69 -5.04 4.59
C PRO A 530 -17.69 -6.14 4.95
N GLY A 531 -17.78 -6.49 6.24
CA GLY A 531 -18.59 -7.61 6.73
C GLY A 531 -17.98 -9.00 6.54
N MET A 532 -16.77 -9.09 5.97
CA MET A 532 -16.04 -10.33 5.72
C MET A 532 -14.66 -10.33 6.41
N GLU A 533 -14.61 -9.79 7.63
CA GLU A 533 -13.42 -9.68 8.48
C GLU A 533 -13.29 -10.82 9.50
N GLY A 534 -14.02 -11.92 9.31
CA GLY A 534 -13.93 -13.11 10.17
C GLY A 534 -14.91 -13.14 11.34
N GLY A 535 -15.78 -12.13 11.50
CA GLY A 535 -16.78 -12.02 12.56
C GLY A 535 -16.27 -11.41 13.86
N GLU A 536 -17.08 -11.46 14.90
CA GLU A 536 -16.69 -11.08 16.26
C GLU A 536 -15.75 -12.15 16.84
N VAL A 537 -14.68 -11.72 17.49
CA VAL A 537 -13.73 -12.61 18.15
C VAL A 537 -13.55 -12.26 19.61
N VAL A 538 -13.09 -13.23 20.40
CA VAL A 538 -12.67 -13.02 21.78
C VAL A 538 -11.17 -13.30 21.87
N LEU A 539 -10.39 -12.29 22.21
CA LEU A 539 -8.97 -12.44 22.52
C LEU A 539 -8.84 -12.84 23.99
N LYS A 540 -8.35 -14.03 24.25
CA LYS A 540 -8.15 -14.58 25.60
C LYS A 540 -6.69 -14.88 25.87
N ARG A 541 -6.27 -14.70 27.11
CA ARG A 541 -5.02 -15.29 27.59
C ARG A 541 -5.17 -16.80 27.66
N ARG A 542 -4.15 -17.52 27.25
CA ARG A 542 -4.10 -18.97 27.40
C ARG A 542 -3.97 -19.34 28.88
N LYS A 543 -4.52 -20.51 29.23
CA LYS A 543 -4.29 -21.11 30.53
C LYS A 543 -2.78 -21.16 30.80
N GLU A 544 -2.33 -20.94 31.99
CA GLU A 544 -0.94 -20.79 32.47
C GLU A 544 -0.25 -19.49 32.03
N TRP A 545 -0.87 -18.68 31.15
CA TRP A 545 -0.32 -17.40 30.68
C TRP A 545 -1.14 -16.19 31.17
N GLU A 546 -2.10 -16.40 32.06
CA GLU A 546 -3.05 -15.37 32.52
C GLU A 546 -2.36 -14.24 33.28
N ALA A 547 -1.35 -14.56 34.10
CA ALA A 547 -0.61 -13.60 34.92
C ALA A 547 0.67 -13.06 34.28
N VAL A 548 0.96 -13.47 33.04
CA VAL A 548 2.18 -13.05 32.35
C VAL A 548 2.10 -11.60 31.91
N GLN A 549 3.17 -10.86 32.12
CA GLN A 549 3.39 -9.52 31.56
C GLN A 549 4.31 -9.64 30.34
N TRP A 550 3.90 -9.01 29.24
CA TRP A 550 4.61 -9.05 27.98
C TRP A 550 5.51 -7.85 27.83
N GLU A 551 6.73 -8.08 27.41
CA GLU A 551 7.70 -7.08 26.99
C GLU A 551 8.36 -7.49 25.68
N PHE A 552 8.93 -6.53 24.97
CA PHE A 552 9.71 -6.77 23.75
C PHE A 552 11.07 -6.10 23.88
N SER A 553 12.08 -6.71 23.24
CA SER A 553 13.42 -6.13 23.15
C SER A 553 13.93 -6.15 21.72
N CYS A 554 14.53 -5.02 21.28
CA CYS A 554 15.21 -4.88 19.99
C CYS A 554 16.71 -4.70 20.18
#